data_769db314aa5ffbf5432d045fad5d9670
#
_entry.id   769db314aa5ffbf5432d045fad5d9670
#
_cell.length_a   1.000
_cell.length_b   1.000
_cell.length_c   1.000
_cell.angle_alpha   90.00
_cell.angle_beta   90.00
_cell.angle_gamma   90.00
#
_symmetry.space_group_name_H-M   'P 1'
#
loop_
_entity.id
_entity.type
_entity.pdbx_description
1 polymer ?
#
loop_
_entity_poly.entity_id
_entity_poly.type
_entity_poly.pdbx_seq_one_letter_code
_entity_poly.pdbx_strand_id
1 'polypeptide(L)'
;MSQPANSRTASLAPIFVSHGSPMVVARQSTPAFEFLHHQLGAHLEGAKAILVVSAHWQEATPTISTAPRQETIHDFYGFPEVLYRLHYDVAGAPDLAQKIADQLGFATDTSRGLDHGAWMPLILARPQADIPVFQLSMIEHGSPADHYELGRKLRALREMGVLVIGSGAMTHNLRTLDRNDGPHIDPWAEEFCDWMVSHTNNHDVEGLLAYRNNAPHARMAHPHDDHLMPFYVALGAADDTYVSKTIHHSVEFGNLAMTALRFYDQETSREAA
;
A
#
# COMPACT_ATOMS: atom_id res chain seq x y z
N MET A 1 18.38 -34.53 23.11
CA MET A 1 17.27 -33.58 23.24
C MET A 1 17.57 -32.44 22.29
N SER A 2 17.02 -32.51 21.09
CA SER A 2 17.21 -31.47 20.05
C SER A 2 16.29 -30.28 20.37
N GLN A 3 16.85 -29.11 20.54
CA GLN A 3 16.05 -27.87 20.64
C GLN A 3 15.25 -27.73 19.34
N PRO A 4 13.96 -27.33 19.42
CA PRO A 4 13.21 -27.00 18.22
C PRO A 4 13.87 -25.79 17.57
N ALA A 5 14.12 -25.89 16.26
CA ALA A 5 14.54 -24.78 15.43
C ALA A 5 13.57 -23.61 15.64
N ASN A 6 14.13 -22.50 16.06
CA ASN A 6 13.44 -21.23 16.17
C ASN A 6 12.93 -20.88 14.75
N SER A 7 11.65 -21.12 14.48
CA SER A 7 11.02 -20.62 13.27
C SER A 7 10.99 -19.10 13.39
N ARG A 8 12.03 -18.44 12.86
CA ARG A 8 12.01 -16.99 12.66
C ARG A 8 10.75 -16.68 11.86
N THR A 9 9.82 -16.02 12.48
CA THR A 9 8.66 -15.43 11.79
C THR A 9 9.20 -14.61 10.62
N ALA A 10 8.75 -14.94 9.42
CA ALA A 10 9.09 -14.15 8.23
C ALA A 10 8.86 -12.67 8.57
N SER A 11 9.85 -11.84 8.29
CA SER A 11 9.76 -10.40 8.61
C SER A 11 8.52 -9.83 7.96
N LEU A 12 7.65 -9.21 8.76
CA LEU A 12 6.48 -8.48 8.28
C LEU A 12 6.91 -7.10 7.75
N ALA A 13 7.81 -7.15 6.79
CA ALA A 13 8.35 -5.98 6.11
C ALA A 13 7.23 -5.18 5.44
N PRO A 14 7.10 -3.86 5.71
CA PRO A 14 6.06 -3.02 5.12
C PRO A 14 6.07 -3.07 3.59
N ILE A 15 4.89 -2.88 3.00
CA ILE A 15 4.71 -2.91 1.54
C ILE A 15 4.04 -1.62 1.11
N PHE A 16 4.56 -1.01 0.03
CA PHE A 16 3.80 -0.07 -0.79
C PHE A 16 3.31 -0.80 -2.03
N VAL A 17 2.03 -0.64 -2.36
CA VAL A 17 1.43 -1.19 -3.57
C VAL A 17 0.67 -0.11 -4.32
N SER A 18 0.91 -0.02 -5.63
CA SER A 18 0.02 0.72 -6.53
C SER A 18 -1.21 -0.14 -6.80
N HIS A 19 -2.39 0.29 -6.28
CA HIS A 19 -3.62 -0.50 -6.41
C HIS A 19 -4.27 -0.43 -7.79
N GLY A 20 -3.92 0.61 -8.57
CA GLY A 20 -4.39 0.77 -9.93
C GLY A 20 -5.86 1.18 -10.07
N SER A 21 -6.37 1.06 -11.28
CA SER A 21 -7.78 1.29 -11.58
C SER A 21 -8.66 0.13 -11.05
N PRO A 22 -9.92 0.39 -10.68
CA PRO A 22 -10.90 -0.67 -10.41
C PRO A 22 -10.99 -1.75 -11.50
N MET A 23 -10.58 -1.43 -12.72
CA MET A 23 -10.52 -2.41 -13.82
C MET A 23 -9.45 -3.50 -13.65
N VAL A 24 -8.48 -3.33 -12.73
CA VAL A 24 -7.39 -4.32 -12.56
C VAL A 24 -7.92 -5.73 -12.30
N VAL A 25 -9.01 -5.88 -11.55
CA VAL A 25 -9.61 -7.19 -11.25
C VAL A 25 -10.25 -7.86 -12.48
N ALA A 26 -10.57 -7.10 -13.53
CA ALA A 26 -11.16 -7.59 -14.77
C ALA A 26 -10.13 -7.74 -15.91
N ARG A 27 -8.91 -7.23 -15.75
CA ARG A 27 -7.87 -7.19 -16.80
C ARG A 27 -6.83 -8.29 -16.58
N GLN A 28 -7.27 -9.54 -16.61
CA GLN A 28 -6.51 -10.74 -16.24
C GLN A 28 -5.21 -10.98 -17.02
N SER A 29 -4.99 -10.27 -18.14
CA SER A 29 -3.77 -10.43 -18.96
C SER A 29 -2.73 -9.34 -18.74
N THR A 30 -2.94 -8.41 -17.76
CA THR A 30 -1.96 -7.36 -17.49
C THR A 30 -0.90 -7.82 -16.48
N PRO A 31 0.35 -7.30 -16.60
CA PRO A 31 1.39 -7.61 -15.62
C PRO A 31 0.99 -7.23 -14.18
N ALA A 32 0.21 -6.15 -14.02
CA ALA A 32 -0.28 -5.74 -12.71
C ALA A 32 -1.25 -6.77 -12.11
N PHE A 33 -2.21 -7.29 -12.91
CA PHE A 33 -3.09 -8.36 -12.46
C PHE A 33 -2.29 -9.61 -12.09
N GLU A 34 -1.35 -10.05 -12.93
CA GLU A 34 -0.50 -11.22 -12.67
C GLU A 34 0.26 -11.08 -11.35
N PHE A 35 0.82 -9.91 -11.09
CA PHE A 35 1.49 -9.64 -9.81
C PHE A 35 0.52 -9.71 -8.63
N LEU A 36 -0.58 -8.95 -8.69
CA LEU A 36 -1.55 -8.88 -7.58
C LEU A 36 -2.16 -10.25 -7.29
N HIS A 37 -2.47 -11.03 -8.32
CA HIS A 37 -3.16 -12.31 -8.18
C HIS A 37 -2.22 -13.47 -7.83
N HIS A 38 -1.03 -13.52 -8.41
CA HIS A 38 -0.16 -14.69 -8.28
C HIS A 38 1.06 -14.48 -7.37
N GLN A 39 1.45 -13.23 -7.11
CA GLN A 39 2.70 -12.95 -6.39
C GLN A 39 2.49 -12.21 -5.06
N LEU A 40 1.59 -11.22 -5.02
CA LEU A 40 1.41 -10.41 -3.81
C LEU A 40 1.02 -11.27 -2.59
N GLY A 41 0.23 -12.32 -2.78
CA GLY A 41 -0.21 -13.22 -1.70
C GLY A 41 0.95 -13.82 -0.89
N ALA A 42 2.07 -14.15 -1.54
CA ALA A 42 3.26 -14.67 -0.85
C ALA A 42 3.90 -13.64 0.10
N HIS A 43 3.73 -12.36 -0.17
CA HIS A 43 4.23 -11.28 0.69
C HIS A 43 3.35 -11.02 1.91
N LEU A 44 2.14 -11.60 1.96
CA LEU A 44 1.20 -11.49 3.10
C LEU A 44 1.38 -12.63 4.12
N GLU A 45 2.18 -13.65 3.80
CA GLU A 45 2.38 -14.81 4.64
C GLU A 45 2.98 -14.44 6.01
N GLY A 46 2.48 -15.11 7.06
CA GLY A 46 2.91 -14.87 8.44
C GLY A 46 2.22 -13.70 9.14
N ALA A 47 1.46 -12.87 8.41
CA ALA A 47 0.68 -11.81 9.03
C ALA A 47 -0.49 -12.39 9.84
N LYS A 48 -0.67 -11.93 11.08
CA LYS A 48 -1.85 -12.22 11.91
C LYS A 48 -2.99 -11.27 11.60
N ALA A 49 -2.66 -10.08 11.09
CA ALA A 49 -3.59 -9.08 10.59
C ALA A 49 -2.88 -8.15 9.60
N ILE A 50 -3.64 -7.50 8.74
CA ILE A 50 -3.15 -6.51 7.77
C ILE A 50 -3.75 -5.16 8.12
N LEU A 51 -2.89 -4.14 8.27
CA LEU A 51 -3.27 -2.74 8.36
C LEU A 51 -3.03 -2.09 7.00
N VAL A 52 -4.09 -1.61 6.36
CA VAL A 52 -4.00 -0.88 5.09
C VAL A 52 -4.16 0.62 5.32
N VAL A 53 -3.25 1.40 4.75
CA VAL A 53 -3.40 2.86 4.63
C VAL A 53 -3.65 3.16 3.16
N SER A 54 -4.90 3.48 2.83
CA SER A 54 -5.35 3.71 1.46
C SER A 54 -5.45 5.20 1.12
N ALA A 55 -5.13 5.54 -0.13
CA ALA A 55 -5.31 6.87 -0.68
C ALA A 55 -6.77 7.40 -0.61
N HIS A 56 -7.73 6.49 -0.43
CA HIS A 56 -9.17 6.78 -0.48
C HIS A 56 -9.82 7.02 0.89
N TRP A 57 -9.03 7.06 1.95
CA TRP A 57 -9.53 7.42 3.29
C TRP A 57 -8.63 8.45 3.95
N GLN A 58 -9.16 9.66 4.13
CA GLN A 58 -8.47 10.78 4.76
C GLN A 58 -9.33 11.32 5.89
N GLU A 59 -8.71 11.64 7.02
CA GLU A 59 -9.35 12.26 8.18
C GLU A 59 -8.43 13.35 8.76
N ALA A 60 -9.02 14.34 9.41
CA ALA A 60 -8.25 15.40 10.06
C ALA A 60 -7.34 14.88 11.18
N THR A 61 -7.73 13.78 11.81
CA THR A 61 -6.94 13.04 12.82
C THR A 61 -6.82 11.59 12.39
N PRO A 62 -5.64 10.95 12.49
CA PRO A 62 -5.49 9.55 12.17
C PRO A 62 -6.55 8.70 12.86
N THR A 63 -7.38 8.02 12.07
CA THR A 63 -8.52 7.25 12.52
C THR A 63 -8.39 5.80 12.06
N ILE A 64 -8.52 4.85 12.99
CA ILE A 64 -8.39 3.42 12.70
C ILE A 64 -9.76 2.74 12.69
N SER A 65 -10.01 1.85 11.72
CA SER A 65 -11.26 1.10 11.68
C SER A 65 -11.26 -0.03 12.71
N THR A 66 -12.32 -0.09 13.50
CA THR A 66 -12.55 -1.12 14.54
C THR A 66 -13.79 -1.97 14.27
N ALA A 67 -14.32 -1.93 13.05
CA ALA A 67 -15.43 -2.77 12.64
C ALA A 67 -15.06 -4.26 12.72
N PRO A 68 -15.90 -5.14 13.27
CA PRO A 68 -15.61 -6.58 13.39
C PRO A 68 -15.67 -7.31 12.04
N ARG A 69 -16.37 -6.76 11.06
CA ARG A 69 -16.42 -7.19 9.65
C ARG A 69 -16.23 -5.97 8.79
N GLN A 70 -15.50 -6.14 7.72
CA GLN A 70 -15.19 -5.03 6.80
C GLN A 70 -16.19 -5.06 5.63
N GLU A 71 -17.04 -4.04 5.55
CA GLU A 71 -17.89 -3.85 4.37
C GLU A 71 -17.02 -3.48 3.16
N THR A 72 -17.38 -3.99 1.98
CA THR A 72 -16.75 -3.61 0.71
C THR A 72 -17.34 -2.29 0.24
N ILE A 73 -16.55 -1.22 0.24
CA ILE A 73 -16.97 0.10 -0.22
C ILE A 73 -16.64 0.23 -1.72
N HIS A 74 -17.65 0.50 -2.54
CA HIS A 74 -17.50 0.79 -3.96
C HIS A 74 -17.44 2.31 -4.16
N ASP A 75 -16.30 2.90 -3.80
CA ASP A 75 -16.02 4.34 -3.85
C ASP A 75 -15.59 4.81 -5.25
N PHE A 76 -16.06 4.15 -6.27
CA PHE A 76 -15.83 4.46 -7.68
C PHE A 76 -17.17 4.44 -8.44
N TYR A 77 -17.20 5.06 -9.63
CA TYR A 77 -18.39 5.13 -10.47
C TYR A 77 -18.03 5.16 -11.96
N GLY A 78 -19.01 4.80 -12.81
CA GLY A 78 -18.81 4.77 -14.27
C GLY A 78 -18.08 3.51 -14.78
N PHE A 79 -17.96 2.48 -13.94
CA PHE A 79 -17.35 1.19 -14.30
C PHE A 79 -18.39 0.13 -14.65
N PRO A 80 -17.99 -1.00 -15.27
CA PRO A 80 -18.88 -2.10 -15.55
C PRO A 80 -19.55 -2.67 -14.29
N GLU A 81 -20.83 -3.03 -14.42
CA GLU A 81 -21.69 -3.54 -13.34
C GLU A 81 -21.08 -4.71 -12.58
N VAL A 82 -20.27 -5.54 -13.22
CA VAL A 82 -19.61 -6.70 -12.61
C VAL A 82 -18.70 -6.29 -11.44
N LEU A 83 -18.11 -5.11 -11.48
CA LEU A 83 -17.21 -4.63 -10.41
C LEU A 83 -17.98 -4.27 -9.14
N TYR A 84 -19.23 -3.79 -9.27
CA TYR A 84 -20.09 -3.46 -8.12
C TYR A 84 -20.68 -4.70 -7.44
N ARG A 85 -20.51 -5.89 -8.03
CA ARG A 85 -20.94 -7.18 -7.45
C ARG A 85 -19.82 -7.91 -6.73
N LEU A 86 -18.60 -7.39 -6.81
CA LEU A 86 -17.48 -7.96 -6.07
C LEU A 86 -17.58 -7.57 -4.60
N HIS A 87 -17.40 -8.55 -3.72
CA HIS A 87 -17.36 -8.34 -2.29
C HIS A 87 -16.16 -9.07 -1.70
N TYR A 88 -15.40 -8.36 -0.87
CA TYR A 88 -14.31 -8.95 -0.11
C TYR A 88 -14.73 -9.04 1.36
N ASP A 89 -15.39 -10.14 1.69
CA ASP A 89 -15.98 -10.38 3.01
C ASP A 89 -14.91 -10.89 3.98
N VAL A 90 -14.15 -9.97 4.54
CA VAL A 90 -13.03 -10.26 5.44
C VAL A 90 -13.34 -9.83 6.88
N ALA A 91 -12.84 -10.59 7.84
CA ALA A 91 -12.92 -10.22 9.25
C ALA A 91 -12.09 -8.94 9.51
N GLY A 92 -12.58 -8.08 10.39
CA GLY A 92 -11.79 -7.04 11.02
C GLY A 92 -10.95 -7.58 12.18
N ALA A 93 -10.23 -6.69 12.85
CA ALA A 93 -9.49 -7.01 14.06
C ALA A 93 -9.79 -5.99 15.17
N PRO A 94 -11.06 -5.89 15.65
CA PRO A 94 -11.52 -4.79 16.50
C PRO A 94 -10.68 -4.63 17.78
N ASP A 95 -10.40 -5.72 18.50
CA ASP A 95 -9.64 -5.66 19.76
C ASP A 95 -8.20 -5.21 19.52
N LEU A 96 -7.58 -5.69 18.43
CA LEU A 96 -6.23 -5.31 18.06
C LEU A 96 -6.18 -3.85 17.60
N ALA A 97 -7.12 -3.42 16.76
CA ALA A 97 -7.24 -2.06 16.28
C ALA A 97 -7.49 -1.08 17.43
N GLN A 98 -8.38 -1.42 18.37
CA GLN A 98 -8.61 -0.61 19.57
C GLN A 98 -7.35 -0.48 20.43
N LYS A 99 -6.64 -1.58 20.66
CA LYS A 99 -5.37 -1.55 21.39
C LYS A 99 -4.32 -0.63 20.71
N ILE A 100 -4.24 -0.67 19.39
CA ILE A 100 -3.34 0.20 18.62
C ILE A 100 -3.79 1.66 18.74
N ALA A 101 -5.10 1.93 18.61
CA ALA A 101 -5.66 3.27 18.78
C ALA A 101 -5.30 3.87 20.15
N ASP A 102 -5.51 3.10 21.22
CA ASP A 102 -5.22 3.53 22.59
C ASP A 102 -3.72 3.81 22.80
N GLN A 103 -2.84 2.97 22.23
CA GLN A 103 -1.39 3.12 22.35
C GLN A 103 -0.83 4.31 21.57
N LEU A 104 -1.38 4.61 20.40
CA LEU A 104 -0.86 5.63 19.48
C LEU A 104 -1.66 6.93 19.49
N GLY A 105 -2.77 6.96 20.23
CA GLY A 105 -3.64 8.13 20.33
C GLY A 105 -4.44 8.38 19.04
N PHE A 106 -4.84 7.33 18.33
CA PHE A 106 -5.68 7.44 17.14
C PHE A 106 -7.16 7.48 17.51
N ALA A 107 -7.96 8.20 16.70
CA ALA A 107 -9.41 8.07 16.75
C ALA A 107 -9.86 6.69 16.20
N THR A 108 -11.08 6.29 16.49
CA THR A 108 -11.64 5.01 16.01
C THR A 108 -12.92 5.22 15.22
N ASP A 109 -13.13 4.40 14.18
CA ASP A 109 -14.38 4.28 13.45
C ASP A 109 -14.88 2.83 13.51
N THR A 110 -16.06 2.61 14.06
CA THR A 110 -16.65 1.28 14.26
C THR A 110 -17.43 0.77 13.05
N SER A 111 -17.56 1.59 12.01
CA SER A 111 -18.40 1.35 10.83
C SER A 111 -17.66 1.36 9.51
N ARG A 112 -16.47 1.98 9.47
CA ARG A 112 -15.68 2.09 8.23
C ARG A 112 -15.32 0.70 7.69
N GLY A 113 -15.74 0.43 6.45
CA GLY A 113 -15.33 -0.73 5.67
C GLY A 113 -14.03 -0.51 4.90
N LEU A 114 -13.75 -1.37 3.92
CA LEU A 114 -12.58 -1.25 3.02
C LEU A 114 -12.97 -0.52 1.73
N ASP A 115 -12.28 0.55 1.40
CA ASP A 115 -12.36 1.18 0.08
C ASP A 115 -11.63 0.35 -0.99
N HIS A 116 -11.78 0.73 -2.28
CA HIS A 116 -11.25 -0.09 -3.36
C HIS A 116 -9.72 -0.16 -3.36
N GLY A 117 -9.02 0.84 -2.87
CA GLY A 117 -7.57 0.80 -2.70
C GLY A 117 -7.13 -0.27 -1.68
N ALA A 118 -7.98 -0.62 -0.73
CA ALA A 118 -7.71 -1.69 0.21
C ALA A 118 -8.19 -3.05 -0.28
N TRP A 119 -9.48 -3.19 -0.67
CA TRP A 119 -10.02 -4.52 -0.96
C TRP A 119 -9.62 -5.08 -2.34
N MET A 120 -9.38 -4.26 -3.37
CA MET A 120 -9.04 -4.77 -4.70
C MET A 120 -7.69 -5.51 -4.76
N PRO A 121 -6.59 -4.98 -4.22
CA PRO A 121 -5.36 -5.76 -4.16
C PRO A 121 -5.51 -7.02 -3.33
N LEU A 122 -6.29 -6.97 -2.23
CA LEU A 122 -6.43 -8.09 -1.32
C LEU A 122 -7.35 -9.19 -1.85
N ILE A 123 -8.44 -8.87 -2.57
CA ILE A 123 -9.30 -9.90 -3.17
C ILE A 123 -8.55 -10.70 -4.24
N LEU A 124 -7.59 -10.09 -4.92
CA LEU A 124 -6.71 -10.78 -5.86
C LEU A 124 -5.65 -11.61 -5.14
N ALA A 125 -4.95 -11.01 -4.18
CA ALA A 125 -3.83 -11.62 -3.48
C ALA A 125 -4.24 -12.73 -2.50
N ARG A 126 -5.42 -12.58 -1.86
CA ARG A 126 -5.90 -13.47 -0.79
C ARG A 126 -7.43 -13.63 -0.86
N PRO A 127 -7.97 -14.24 -1.93
CA PRO A 127 -9.42 -14.34 -2.13
C PRO A 127 -10.14 -15.14 -1.04
N GLN A 128 -9.43 -15.99 -0.29
CA GLN A 128 -9.97 -16.73 0.86
C GLN A 128 -10.25 -15.86 2.09
N ALA A 129 -9.79 -14.59 2.12
CA ALA A 129 -10.04 -13.61 3.18
C ALA A 129 -9.77 -14.13 4.62
N ASP A 130 -8.73 -14.95 4.78
CA ASP A 130 -8.40 -15.67 6.02
C ASP A 130 -7.45 -14.90 6.95
N ILE A 131 -6.97 -13.73 6.54
CA ILE A 131 -6.19 -12.81 7.36
C ILE A 131 -7.08 -11.60 7.68
N PRO A 132 -7.33 -11.26 8.95
CA PRO A 132 -8.10 -10.07 9.32
C PRO A 132 -7.49 -8.79 8.76
N VAL A 133 -8.35 -7.87 8.27
CA VAL A 133 -7.93 -6.60 7.67
C VAL A 133 -8.62 -5.44 8.38
N PHE A 134 -7.90 -4.36 8.59
CA PHE A 134 -8.44 -3.09 9.07
C PHE A 134 -7.67 -1.93 8.44
N GLN A 135 -8.26 -0.73 8.43
CA GLN A 135 -7.66 0.44 7.81
C GLN A 135 -7.26 1.50 8.83
N LEU A 136 -6.24 2.28 8.48
CA LEU A 136 -5.91 3.55 9.11
C LEU A 136 -6.03 4.64 8.06
N SER A 137 -6.70 5.75 8.40
CA SER A 137 -6.80 6.90 7.51
C SER A 137 -5.44 7.57 7.30
N MET A 138 -5.27 8.17 6.16
CA MET A 138 -4.27 9.22 5.96
C MET A 138 -4.67 10.49 6.72
N ILE A 139 -3.72 11.41 6.84
CA ILE A 139 -3.95 12.75 7.42
C ILE A 139 -4.44 13.67 6.30
N GLU A 140 -5.65 14.21 6.45
CA GLU A 140 -6.21 15.16 5.50
C GLU A 140 -5.29 16.39 5.37
N HIS A 141 -4.92 16.75 4.15
CA HIS A 141 -3.96 17.81 3.83
C HIS A 141 -2.56 17.64 4.44
N GLY A 142 -2.23 16.43 4.95
CA GLY A 142 -0.91 16.12 5.50
C GLY A 142 0.18 16.12 4.42
N SER A 143 1.37 16.57 4.81
CA SER A 143 2.56 16.55 3.97
C SER A 143 3.17 15.13 3.86
N PRO A 144 4.13 14.90 2.94
CA PRO A 144 4.95 13.69 2.94
C PRO A 144 5.61 13.40 4.29
N ALA A 145 6.08 14.44 4.99
CA ALA A 145 6.69 14.30 6.31
C ALA A 145 5.69 13.83 7.37
N ASP A 146 4.45 14.36 7.36
CA ASP A 146 3.42 13.94 8.30
C ASP A 146 3.07 12.46 8.13
N HIS A 147 2.97 11.99 6.88
CA HIS A 147 2.69 10.59 6.56
C HIS A 147 3.87 9.66 6.86
N TYR A 148 5.10 10.12 6.66
CA TYR A 148 6.30 9.39 7.05
C TYR A 148 6.36 9.23 8.58
N GLU A 149 6.10 10.29 9.34
CA GLU A 149 6.03 10.23 10.81
C GLU A 149 4.86 9.37 11.31
N LEU A 150 3.71 9.38 10.61
CA LEU A 150 2.63 8.44 10.87
C LEU A 150 3.12 6.99 10.71
N GLY A 151 3.82 6.70 9.63
CA GLY A 151 4.44 5.39 9.39
C GLY A 151 5.41 4.98 10.49
N ARG A 152 6.27 5.90 10.96
CA ARG A 152 7.21 5.63 12.07
C ARG A 152 6.52 5.16 13.34
N LYS A 153 5.34 5.68 13.64
CA LYS A 153 4.53 5.22 14.78
C LYS A 153 4.06 3.77 14.62
N LEU A 154 3.96 3.28 13.38
CA LEU A 154 3.48 1.94 13.09
C LEU A 154 4.58 0.85 13.14
N ARG A 155 5.85 1.20 13.27
CA ARG A 155 7.00 0.26 13.24
C ARG A 155 6.85 -0.91 14.19
N ALA A 156 6.39 -0.64 15.42
CA ALA A 156 6.24 -1.66 16.45
C ALA A 156 5.10 -2.67 16.16
N LEU A 157 4.21 -2.39 15.21
CA LEU A 157 3.06 -3.24 14.93
C LEU A 157 3.47 -4.60 14.36
N ARG A 158 4.61 -4.69 13.70
CA ARG A 158 5.17 -5.97 13.23
C ARG A 158 5.40 -6.97 14.37
N GLU A 159 5.79 -6.51 15.55
CA GLU A 159 5.97 -7.36 16.74
C GLU A 159 4.64 -7.92 17.25
N MET A 160 3.54 -7.24 16.93
CA MET A 160 2.17 -7.70 17.19
C MET A 160 1.66 -8.64 16.09
N GLY A 161 2.44 -8.85 15.03
CA GLY A 161 2.06 -9.67 13.88
C GLY A 161 1.23 -8.91 12.85
N VAL A 162 1.28 -7.58 12.82
CA VAL A 162 0.56 -6.74 11.85
C VAL A 162 1.47 -6.37 10.68
N LEU A 163 1.02 -6.69 9.47
CA LEU A 163 1.65 -6.22 8.24
C LEU A 163 1.06 -4.86 7.85
N VAL A 164 1.91 -3.86 7.65
CA VAL A 164 1.50 -2.54 7.17
C VAL A 164 1.60 -2.49 5.64
N ILE A 165 0.50 -2.10 4.99
CA ILE A 165 0.43 -1.88 3.54
C ILE A 165 0.00 -0.44 3.28
N GLY A 166 0.86 0.33 2.62
CA GLY A 166 0.48 1.59 1.99
C GLY A 166 -0.08 1.32 0.59
N SER A 167 -1.33 1.65 0.34
CA SER A 167 -2.01 1.42 -0.93
C SER A 167 -2.37 2.73 -1.61
N GLY A 168 -1.69 3.00 -2.73
CA GLY A 168 -1.85 4.23 -3.50
C GLY A 168 -1.49 4.06 -4.96
N ALA A 169 -0.66 4.96 -5.49
CA ALA A 169 -0.11 4.85 -6.83
C ALA A 169 1.26 5.56 -6.91
N MET A 170 2.22 4.97 -7.61
CA MET A 170 3.52 5.61 -7.83
C MET A 170 3.39 6.82 -8.76
N THR A 171 2.47 6.79 -9.72
CA THR A 171 2.04 7.93 -10.53
C THR A 171 0.52 7.92 -10.64
N HIS A 172 -0.13 9.09 -10.56
CA HIS A 172 -1.58 9.20 -10.57
C HIS A 172 -2.06 10.47 -11.28
N ASN A 173 -1.94 10.50 -12.61
CA ASN A 173 -2.48 11.57 -13.45
C ASN A 173 -3.56 11.05 -14.39
N LEU A 174 -4.79 11.01 -13.92
CA LEU A 174 -5.93 10.50 -14.68
C LEU A 174 -6.30 11.37 -15.89
N ARG A 175 -5.74 12.59 -16.01
CA ARG A 175 -6.03 13.50 -17.13
C ARG A 175 -5.30 13.15 -18.40
N THR A 176 -4.19 12.40 -18.27
CA THR A 176 -3.28 12.06 -19.38
C THR A 176 -3.25 10.57 -19.68
N LEU A 177 -4.21 9.78 -19.16
CA LEU A 177 -4.30 8.36 -19.43
C LEU A 177 -4.50 8.07 -20.92
N ASP A 178 -3.70 7.18 -21.48
CA ASP A 178 -3.98 6.58 -22.79
C ASP A 178 -5.09 5.52 -22.63
N ARG A 179 -6.30 5.92 -22.99
CA ARG A 179 -7.49 5.06 -22.88
C ARG A 179 -7.45 3.85 -23.82
N ASN A 180 -6.58 3.85 -24.83
CA ASN A 180 -6.39 2.69 -25.72
C ASN A 180 -5.47 1.66 -25.07
N ASP A 181 -4.76 2.04 -23.99
CA ASP A 181 -3.86 1.18 -23.25
C ASP A 181 -2.89 0.42 -24.16
N GLY A 182 -2.29 1.18 -25.07
CA GLY A 182 -1.27 0.70 -26.02
C GLY A 182 0.08 0.47 -25.32
N PRO A 183 1.08 0.00 -26.05
CA PRO A 183 2.42 -0.27 -25.50
C PRO A 183 3.22 1.01 -25.21
N HIS A 184 2.64 2.19 -25.46
CA HIS A 184 3.28 3.46 -25.18
C HIS A 184 3.37 3.72 -23.70
N ILE A 185 4.55 4.12 -23.24
CA ILE A 185 4.76 4.59 -21.88
C ILE A 185 5.29 6.04 -21.97
N ASP A 186 4.66 6.92 -21.24
CA ASP A 186 5.07 8.32 -21.14
C ASP A 186 6.42 8.41 -20.42
N PRO A 187 7.48 8.95 -21.03
CA PRO A 187 8.82 9.00 -20.41
C PRO A 187 8.83 9.67 -19.02
N TRP A 188 8.00 10.67 -18.82
CA TRP A 188 7.92 11.36 -17.53
C TRP A 188 7.46 10.44 -16.38
N ALA A 189 6.65 9.43 -16.67
CA ALA A 189 6.17 8.48 -15.66
C ALA A 189 7.31 7.57 -15.19
N GLU A 190 8.11 7.05 -16.15
CA GLU A 190 9.29 6.25 -15.84
C GLU A 190 10.35 7.08 -15.10
N GLU A 191 10.67 8.29 -15.60
CA GLU A 191 11.65 9.16 -14.96
C GLU A 191 11.29 9.51 -13.52
N PHE A 192 10.00 9.74 -13.23
CA PHE A 192 9.53 9.96 -11.88
C PHE A 192 9.67 8.69 -11.02
N CYS A 193 9.25 7.53 -11.54
CA CYS A 193 9.37 6.24 -10.83
C CYS A 193 10.83 5.91 -10.52
N ASP A 194 11.71 6.04 -11.49
CA ASP A 194 13.14 5.77 -11.34
C ASP A 194 13.76 6.67 -10.26
N TRP A 195 13.37 7.93 -10.25
CA TRP A 195 13.80 8.88 -9.22
C TRP A 195 13.34 8.43 -7.83
N MET A 196 12.05 8.11 -7.66
CA MET A 196 11.48 7.65 -6.38
C MET A 196 12.17 6.37 -5.90
N VAL A 197 12.33 5.37 -6.78
CA VAL A 197 12.99 4.10 -6.45
C VAL A 197 14.47 4.31 -6.11
N SER A 198 15.19 5.12 -6.88
CA SER A 198 16.61 5.41 -6.64
C SER A 198 16.84 6.08 -5.29
N HIS A 199 16.06 7.11 -4.95
CA HIS A 199 16.18 7.80 -3.65
C HIS A 199 15.77 6.90 -2.50
N THR A 200 14.78 6.03 -2.69
CA THR A 200 14.40 5.00 -1.71
C THR A 200 15.55 4.02 -1.44
N ASN A 201 16.18 3.51 -2.49
CA ASN A 201 17.31 2.57 -2.38
C ASN A 201 18.56 3.22 -1.75
N ASN A 202 18.74 4.53 -1.94
CA ASN A 202 19.85 5.30 -1.39
C ASN A 202 19.56 5.85 0.02
N HIS A 203 18.42 5.54 0.61
CA HIS A 203 17.98 6.06 1.93
C HIS A 203 17.91 7.59 1.99
N ASP A 204 17.72 8.25 0.85
CA ASP A 204 17.57 9.71 0.79
C ASP A 204 16.16 10.14 1.18
N VAL A 205 15.83 9.94 2.46
CA VAL A 205 14.51 10.28 3.02
C VAL A 205 14.24 11.78 2.89
N GLU A 206 15.24 12.63 3.11
CA GLU A 206 15.08 14.09 2.98
C GLU A 206 14.69 14.48 1.54
N GLY A 207 15.40 13.92 0.55
CA GLY A 207 15.08 14.11 -0.85
C GLY A 207 13.67 13.65 -1.20
N LEU A 208 13.26 12.46 -0.70
CA LEU A 208 11.92 11.91 -0.90
C LEU A 208 10.83 12.79 -0.27
N LEU A 209 11.03 13.27 0.96
CA LEU A 209 10.07 14.17 1.63
C LEU A 209 9.88 15.51 0.88
N ALA A 210 10.93 15.95 0.17
CA ALA A 210 10.91 17.14 -0.67
C ALA A 210 10.57 16.85 -2.15
N TYR A 211 10.02 15.68 -2.48
CA TYR A 211 9.82 15.19 -3.85
C TYR A 211 9.16 16.20 -4.78
N ARG A 212 8.22 16.99 -4.27
CA ARG A 212 7.46 17.98 -5.03
C ARG A 212 8.35 19.02 -5.70
N ASN A 213 9.52 19.29 -5.10
CA ASN A 213 10.52 20.24 -5.60
C ASN A 213 11.70 19.54 -6.29
N ASN A 214 12.02 18.31 -5.90
CA ASN A 214 13.25 17.63 -6.27
C ASN A 214 13.04 16.60 -7.39
N ALA A 215 11.91 15.91 -7.40
CA ALA A 215 11.65 14.85 -8.38
C ALA A 215 11.32 15.43 -9.77
N PRO A 216 11.84 14.83 -10.84
CA PRO A 216 11.42 15.20 -12.18
C PRO A 216 9.91 14.97 -12.32
N HIS A 217 9.24 15.87 -13.04
CA HIS A 217 7.81 15.73 -13.36
C HIS A 217 6.83 15.57 -12.18
N ALA A 218 7.23 15.89 -10.93
CA ALA A 218 6.43 15.64 -9.73
C ALA A 218 4.98 16.17 -9.84
N ARG A 219 4.77 17.34 -10.42
CA ARG A 219 3.44 17.93 -10.61
C ARG A 219 2.64 17.26 -11.74
N MET A 220 3.33 16.65 -12.70
CA MET A 220 2.72 15.86 -13.76
C MET A 220 2.33 14.49 -13.21
N ALA A 221 3.21 13.83 -12.48
CA ALA A 221 2.99 12.52 -11.87
C ALA A 221 1.84 12.55 -10.84
N HIS A 222 1.81 13.61 -10.04
CA HIS A 222 0.80 13.82 -9.00
C HIS A 222 0.22 15.25 -9.08
N PRO A 223 -0.85 15.49 -9.86
CA PRO A 223 -1.60 16.75 -9.77
C PRO A 223 -2.15 17.01 -8.35
N HIS A 224 -2.51 15.93 -7.64
CA HIS A 224 -2.87 15.86 -6.24
C HIS A 224 -1.99 14.82 -5.54
N ASP A 225 -1.63 15.06 -4.29
CA ASP A 225 -0.63 14.25 -3.57
C ASP A 225 -1.18 12.94 -2.97
N ASP A 226 -2.50 12.84 -2.81
CA ASP A 226 -3.23 11.81 -2.08
C ASP A 226 -2.73 10.37 -2.38
N HIS A 227 -2.57 10.04 -3.66
CA HIS A 227 -2.17 8.68 -4.05
C HIS A 227 -0.69 8.35 -3.80
N LEU A 228 0.17 9.35 -3.57
CA LEU A 228 1.56 9.09 -3.18
C LEU A 228 1.75 9.00 -1.65
N MET A 229 0.84 9.57 -0.86
CA MET A 229 1.00 9.61 0.60
C MET A 229 1.10 8.23 1.26
N PRO A 230 0.38 7.17 0.83
CA PRO A 230 0.57 5.82 1.37
C PRO A 230 1.99 5.26 1.22
N PHE A 231 2.75 5.69 0.21
CA PHE A 231 4.16 5.33 0.07
C PHE A 231 4.97 5.82 1.28
N TYR A 232 4.76 7.05 1.72
CA TYR A 232 5.47 7.61 2.88
C TYR A 232 5.12 6.90 4.18
N VAL A 233 3.88 6.43 4.32
CA VAL A 233 3.49 5.62 5.47
C VAL A 233 4.23 4.28 5.46
N ALA A 234 4.27 3.59 4.32
CA ALA A 234 4.99 2.33 4.20
C ALA A 234 6.51 2.50 4.43
N LEU A 235 7.11 3.56 3.87
CA LEU A 235 8.50 3.92 4.07
C LEU A 235 8.80 4.22 5.56
N GLY A 236 7.95 5.00 6.21
CA GLY A 236 8.08 5.33 7.64
C GLY A 236 7.92 4.11 8.55
N ALA A 237 7.09 3.13 8.18
CA ALA A 237 6.90 1.89 8.91
C ALA A 237 8.09 0.92 8.82
N ALA A 238 9.00 1.14 7.88
CA ALA A 238 10.26 0.41 7.77
C ALA A 238 11.29 0.86 8.82
N ASP A 239 12.30 0.04 9.08
CA ASP A 239 13.45 0.42 9.91
C ASP A 239 14.32 1.45 9.18
N ASP A 240 15.11 2.20 9.94
CA ASP A 240 16.03 3.20 9.36
C ASP A 240 17.12 2.55 8.46
N THR A 241 17.37 1.26 8.65
CA THR A 241 18.35 0.46 7.88
C THR A 241 17.68 -0.52 6.91
N TYR A 242 16.47 -0.23 6.44
CA TYR A 242 15.74 -1.11 5.54
C TYR A 242 16.52 -1.39 4.25
N VAL A 243 16.19 -2.49 3.58
CA VAL A 243 16.57 -2.75 2.19
C VAL A 243 15.28 -2.77 1.37
N SER A 244 15.13 -1.79 0.48
CA SER A 244 13.97 -1.79 -0.41
C SER A 244 14.20 -2.70 -1.61
N LYS A 245 13.13 -3.42 -1.99
CA LYS A 245 13.07 -4.20 -3.24
C LYS A 245 11.84 -3.78 -4.02
N THR A 246 12.03 -3.48 -5.29
CA THR A 246 10.91 -3.40 -6.24
C THR A 246 10.43 -4.82 -6.48
N ILE A 247 9.24 -5.14 -5.95
CA ILE A 247 8.64 -6.49 -6.11
C ILE A 247 7.72 -6.57 -7.32
N HIS A 248 7.34 -5.43 -7.88
CA HIS A 248 6.65 -5.30 -9.16
C HIS A 248 6.87 -3.93 -9.77
N HIS A 249 6.94 -3.89 -11.10
CA HIS A 249 6.83 -2.66 -11.88
C HIS A 249 6.20 -2.97 -13.24
N SER A 250 5.20 -2.21 -13.58
CA SER A 250 4.59 -2.14 -14.91
C SER A 250 3.88 -0.79 -15.06
N VAL A 251 3.49 -0.44 -16.26
CA VAL A 251 2.73 0.78 -16.53
C VAL A 251 1.46 0.41 -17.27
N GLU A 252 0.33 0.92 -16.80
CA GLU A 252 -0.98 0.80 -17.47
C GLU A 252 -1.41 2.16 -17.99
N PHE A 253 -2.22 2.17 -19.05
CA PHE A 253 -2.78 3.38 -19.65
C PHE A 253 -1.73 4.47 -19.97
N GLY A 254 -0.50 4.04 -20.30
CA GLY A 254 0.61 4.91 -20.71
C GLY A 254 1.35 5.59 -19.58
N ASN A 255 0.76 5.78 -18.40
CA ASN A 255 1.41 6.52 -17.32
C ASN A 255 0.98 6.17 -15.90
N LEU A 256 0.12 5.20 -15.72
CA LEU A 256 -0.25 4.70 -14.39
C LEU A 256 0.74 3.63 -13.97
N ALA A 257 1.76 4.03 -13.22
CA ALA A 257 2.82 3.13 -12.78
C ALA A 257 2.35 2.24 -11.64
N MET A 258 2.29 0.95 -11.93
CA MET A 258 1.87 -0.12 -11.00
C MET A 258 3.06 -0.65 -10.21
N THR A 259 3.85 0.26 -9.64
CA THR A 259 5.04 -0.09 -8.85
C THR A 259 4.65 -0.58 -7.46
N ALA A 260 5.27 -1.67 -7.02
CA ALA A 260 5.18 -2.14 -5.65
C ALA A 260 6.58 -2.30 -5.05
N LEU A 261 6.73 -1.81 -3.81
CA LEU A 261 7.99 -1.84 -3.06
C LEU A 261 7.78 -2.59 -1.74
N ARG A 262 8.79 -3.36 -1.33
CA ARG A 262 8.83 -3.98 -0.02
C ARG A 262 10.10 -3.56 0.72
N PHE A 263 9.96 -3.23 2.02
CA PHE A 263 11.03 -2.66 2.85
C PHE A 263 11.50 -3.69 3.88
N TYR A 264 12.48 -4.51 3.50
CA TYR A 264 13.03 -5.57 4.35
C TYR A 264 13.99 -5.02 5.40
N ASP A 265 14.07 -5.66 6.55
CA ASP A 265 15.16 -5.43 7.50
C ASP A 265 16.48 -5.96 6.90
N GLN A 266 17.61 -5.32 7.22
CA GLN A 266 18.93 -5.75 6.69
C GLN A 266 19.26 -7.22 6.99
N GLU A 267 18.85 -7.74 8.14
CA GLU A 267 19.12 -9.13 8.51
C GLU A 267 18.34 -10.12 7.63
N THR A 268 17.09 -9.81 7.29
CA THR A 268 16.24 -10.69 6.47
C THR A 268 16.52 -10.58 4.97
N SER A 269 17.12 -9.50 4.50
CA SER A 269 17.47 -9.32 3.09
C SER A 269 18.58 -10.26 2.62
N ARG A 270 19.44 -10.72 3.54
CA ARG A 270 20.56 -11.64 3.25
C ARG A 270 20.11 -13.09 3.06
N GLU A 271 18.93 -13.45 3.58
CA GLU A 271 18.36 -14.81 3.46
C GLU A 271 17.47 -14.96 2.20
N ALA A 272 17.06 -13.84 1.58
CA ALA A 272 16.16 -13.78 0.42
C ALA A 272 16.91 -13.53 -0.92
N ALA A 273 18.23 -13.51 -0.92
CA ALA A 273 19.11 -13.38 -2.08
C ALA A 273 19.70 -14.74 -2.46
#